data_8932670233dcc0b9834be5c41c8a90b5
#
_entry.id   8932670233dcc0b9834be5c41c8a90b5
#
_cell.length_a   1.000
_cell.length_b   1.000
_cell.length_c   1.000
_cell.angle_alpha   90.00
_cell.angle_beta   90.00
_cell.angle_gamma   90.00
#
_symmetry.space_group_name_H-M   'P 1'
#
loop_
_entity.id
_entity.type
_entity.pdbx_description
1 polymer ?
#
loop_
_entity_poly.entity_id
_entity_poly.type
_entity_poly.pdbx_seq_one_letter_code
_entity_poly.pdbx_strand_id
1 'polypeptide(L)'
;NHPVVQQADLLSKMAQEEIRLARGSFDPKLGSTFDYKEFQDKTYYNKLDAYLTFPTWFPVNPKIGYQRNTGEQVNNEDIISGEKQLYAGVSIPIGRGLFTDERRTAVNQARMFSDIAAADQVKIINKILLDAAKDYWEWYYAYYQYRLSTQAVTIADEIFRRITINLEQ
;
A
#
# COMPACT_ATOMS: atom_id res chain seq x y z
N ASN A 1 -18.22 -9.18 -14.48
CA ASN A 1 -17.31 -8.24 -13.75
C ASN A 1 -18.10 -7.43 -12.73
N HIS A 2 -18.31 -7.99 -11.54
CA HIS A 2 -19.02 -7.31 -10.45
C HIS A 2 -18.11 -6.24 -9.83
N PRO A 3 -18.56 -5.00 -9.58
CA PRO A 3 -17.72 -3.92 -9.05
C PRO A 3 -17.00 -4.27 -7.75
N VAL A 4 -17.64 -5.01 -6.85
CA VAL A 4 -17.06 -5.43 -5.55
C VAL A 4 -15.92 -6.44 -5.75
N VAL A 5 -15.95 -7.27 -6.80
CA VAL A 5 -14.82 -8.17 -7.14
C VAL A 5 -13.64 -7.34 -7.63
N GLN A 6 -13.89 -6.27 -8.40
CA GLN A 6 -12.83 -5.36 -8.83
C GLN A 6 -12.20 -4.61 -7.64
N GLN A 7 -13.02 -4.21 -6.65
CA GLN A 7 -12.51 -3.61 -5.41
C GLN A 7 -11.61 -4.59 -4.62
N ALA A 8 -12.01 -5.85 -4.53
CA ALA A 8 -11.20 -6.88 -3.87
C ALA A 8 -9.85 -7.09 -4.58
N ASP A 9 -9.83 -7.04 -5.91
CA ASP A 9 -8.61 -7.14 -6.72
C ASP A 9 -7.68 -5.92 -6.52
N LEU A 10 -8.27 -4.72 -6.41
CA LEU A 10 -7.54 -3.50 -6.12
C LEU A 10 -6.91 -3.53 -4.72
N LEU A 11 -7.59 -4.10 -3.72
CA LEU A 11 -7.05 -4.23 -2.38
C LEU A 11 -5.77 -5.08 -2.36
N SER A 12 -5.76 -6.19 -3.11
CA SER A 12 -4.57 -7.03 -3.26
C SER A 12 -3.42 -6.30 -3.95
N LYS A 13 -3.71 -5.50 -4.98
CA LYS A 13 -2.70 -4.66 -5.65
C LYS A 13 -2.15 -3.57 -4.74
N MET A 14 -3.02 -2.89 -3.99
CA MET A 14 -2.60 -1.89 -2.99
C MET A 14 -1.65 -2.50 -1.96
N ALA A 15 -1.94 -3.69 -1.46
CA ALA A 15 -1.08 -4.37 -0.50
C ALA A 15 0.30 -4.73 -1.10
N GLN A 16 0.38 -5.06 -2.39
CA GLN A 16 1.65 -5.27 -3.09
C GLN A 16 2.46 -3.98 -3.24
N GLU A 17 1.79 -2.87 -3.57
CA GLU A 17 2.47 -1.56 -3.67
C GLU A 17 2.94 -1.06 -2.29
N GLU A 18 2.25 -1.40 -1.21
CA GLU A 18 2.69 -1.11 0.16
C GLU A 18 4.01 -1.82 0.50
N ILE A 19 4.19 -3.07 0.04
CA ILE A 19 5.47 -3.78 0.16
C ILE A 19 6.56 -3.05 -0.63
N ARG A 20 6.28 -2.54 -1.84
CA ARG A 20 7.23 -1.76 -2.62
C ARG A 20 7.63 -0.48 -1.92
N LEU A 21 6.64 0.26 -1.40
CA LEU A 21 6.87 1.48 -0.63
C LEU A 21 7.78 1.22 0.57
N ALA A 22 7.47 0.19 1.35
CA ALA A 22 8.29 -0.19 2.50
C ALA A 22 9.73 -0.57 2.11
N ARG A 23 9.92 -1.25 0.97
CA ARG A 23 11.25 -1.58 0.43
C ARG A 23 12.03 -0.35 -0.03
N GLY A 24 11.36 0.71 -0.48
CA GLY A 24 11.99 1.98 -0.87
C GLY A 24 12.82 2.61 0.26
N SER A 25 12.59 2.24 1.52
CA SER A 25 13.44 2.67 2.65
C SER A 25 14.87 2.12 2.60
N PHE A 26 15.11 1.10 1.77
CA PHE A 26 16.43 0.51 1.52
C PHE A 26 17.10 1.04 0.24
N ASP A 27 16.44 1.95 -0.48
CA ASP A 27 17.02 2.54 -1.68
C ASP A 27 18.23 3.41 -1.33
N PRO A 28 19.25 3.45 -2.20
CA PRO A 28 20.39 4.33 -2.02
C PRO A 28 19.97 5.80 -1.87
N LYS A 29 20.55 6.50 -0.91
CA LYS A 29 20.23 7.90 -0.62
C LYS A 29 21.39 8.79 -1.01
N LEU A 30 21.18 9.69 -1.94
CA LEU A 30 22.07 10.77 -2.28
C LEU A 30 21.76 11.97 -1.38
N GLY A 31 22.76 12.47 -0.66
CA GLY A 31 22.66 13.70 0.12
C GLY A 31 23.76 14.68 -0.29
N SER A 32 23.50 15.96 -0.14
CA SER A 32 24.49 17.01 -0.32
C SER A 32 24.22 18.13 0.67
N THR A 33 25.30 18.62 1.28
CA THR A 33 25.29 19.79 2.15
C THR A 33 26.22 20.84 1.56
N PHE A 34 25.78 22.06 1.43
CA PHE A 34 26.55 23.17 0.94
C PHE A 34 26.45 24.33 1.91
N ASP A 35 27.58 24.72 2.50
CA ASP A 35 27.71 25.82 3.44
C ASP A 35 28.68 26.87 2.89
N TYR A 36 28.20 28.08 2.70
CA TYR A 36 28.98 29.20 2.21
C TYR A 36 28.83 30.40 3.14
N LYS A 37 29.96 31.02 3.47
CA LYS A 37 29.97 32.26 4.23
C LYS A 37 30.99 33.23 3.68
N GLU A 38 30.54 34.43 3.39
CA GLU A 38 31.35 35.56 2.95
C GLU A 38 31.05 36.79 3.82
N PHE A 39 32.04 37.56 4.15
CA PHE A 39 31.90 38.81 4.87
C PHE A 39 33.05 39.79 4.51
N GLN A 40 32.74 41.04 4.17
CA GLN A 40 33.70 42.09 3.76
C GLN A 40 34.61 41.61 2.62
N ASP A 41 34.04 41.11 1.55
CA ASP A 41 34.76 40.59 0.35
C ASP A 41 35.78 39.45 0.63
N LYS A 42 35.63 38.81 1.80
CA LYS A 42 36.46 37.63 2.15
C LYS A 42 35.59 36.40 2.30
N THR A 43 35.95 35.33 1.58
CA THR A 43 35.33 34.01 1.73
C THR A 43 35.85 33.35 3.01
N TYR A 44 34.97 33.27 4.00
CA TYR A 44 35.30 32.62 5.27
C TYR A 44 35.39 31.11 5.09
N TYR A 45 34.39 30.54 4.48
CA TYR A 45 34.39 29.12 4.11
C TYR A 45 33.43 28.84 2.96
N ASN A 46 33.75 27.85 2.17
CA ASN A 46 32.93 27.25 1.14
C ASN A 46 33.09 25.73 1.27
N LYS A 47 32.10 25.08 1.83
CA LYS A 47 32.11 23.65 2.14
C LYS A 47 31.03 22.95 1.31
N LEU A 48 31.44 21.91 0.61
CA LEU A 48 30.54 21.00 -0.11
C LEU A 48 30.81 19.57 0.40
N ASP A 49 29.79 18.92 0.91
CA ASP A 49 29.79 17.48 1.20
C ASP A 49 28.69 16.81 0.40
N ALA A 50 29.06 15.95 -0.53
CA ALA A 50 28.13 15.14 -1.32
C ALA A 50 28.37 13.67 -1.00
N TYR A 51 27.33 12.94 -0.64
CA TYR A 51 27.49 11.56 -0.22
C TYR A 51 26.37 10.64 -0.70
N LEU A 52 26.71 9.38 -0.89
CA LEU A 52 25.80 8.30 -1.22
C LEU A 52 25.80 7.28 -0.07
N THR A 53 24.66 7.02 0.50
CA THR A 53 24.47 6.03 1.56
C THR A 53 23.68 4.85 1.02
N PHE A 54 24.12 3.64 1.33
CA PHE A 54 23.46 2.39 0.94
C PHE A 54 22.83 1.73 2.18
N PRO A 55 21.55 1.98 2.48
CA PRO A 55 20.87 1.28 3.55
C PRO A 55 20.79 -0.20 3.20
N THR A 56 21.29 -1.08 4.07
CA THR A 56 21.21 -2.53 3.84
C THR A 56 20.21 -3.19 4.77
N TRP A 57 19.83 -4.43 4.46
CA TRP A 57 18.99 -5.26 5.35
C TRP A 57 19.68 -5.58 6.69
N PHE A 58 20.99 -5.64 6.68
CA PHE A 58 21.79 -5.82 7.90
C PHE A 58 21.97 -4.46 8.63
N PRO A 59 22.32 -4.45 9.91
CA PRO A 59 22.55 -3.22 10.67
C PRO A 59 23.90 -2.55 10.28
N VAL A 60 24.17 -2.45 8.99
CA VAL A 60 25.37 -1.89 8.41
C VAL A 60 24.97 -1.00 7.24
N ASN A 61 25.31 0.29 7.31
CA ASN A 61 25.01 1.24 6.25
C ASN A 61 26.33 1.80 5.68
N PRO A 62 26.84 1.27 4.56
CA PRO A 62 27.97 1.85 3.85
C PRO A 62 27.65 3.25 3.35
N LYS A 63 28.63 4.14 3.43
CA LYS A 63 28.56 5.52 2.93
C LYS A 63 29.83 5.81 2.15
N ILE A 64 29.69 6.40 0.97
CA ILE A 64 30.79 6.98 0.21
C ILE A 64 30.47 8.46 -0.02
N GLY A 65 31.48 9.30 -0.01
CA GLY A 65 31.25 10.72 -0.20
C GLY A 65 32.45 11.44 -0.75
N TYR A 66 32.16 12.63 -1.25
CA TYR A 66 33.10 13.60 -1.74
C TYR A 66 32.95 14.89 -0.94
N GLN A 67 34.04 15.38 -0.40
CA GLN A 67 34.07 16.60 0.39
C GLN A 67 35.05 17.58 -0.24
N ARG A 68 34.63 18.86 -0.30
CA ARG A 68 35.46 19.98 -0.73
C ARG A 68 35.29 21.11 0.27
N ASN A 69 36.41 21.54 0.88
CA ASN A 69 36.43 22.62 1.85
C ASN A 69 37.48 23.64 1.45
N THR A 70 37.06 24.89 1.25
CA THR A 70 37.95 26.02 0.88
C THR A 70 37.57 27.25 1.70
N GLY A 71 38.49 28.18 1.91
CA GLY A 71 38.27 29.43 2.61
C GLY A 71 39.35 29.72 3.66
N GLU A 72 39.45 30.98 4.09
CA GLU A 72 40.51 31.45 5.02
C GLU A 72 40.25 31.05 6.48
N GLN A 73 38.99 30.74 6.84
CA GLN A 73 38.55 30.40 8.21
C GLN A 73 37.80 29.05 8.28
N VAL A 74 38.35 28.05 7.60
CA VAL A 74 37.91 26.67 7.78
C VAL A 74 38.46 26.17 9.12
N ASN A 75 37.60 25.54 9.94
CA ASN A 75 38.06 24.94 11.20
C ASN A 75 39.16 23.92 10.95
N ASN A 76 40.11 23.80 11.88
CA ASN A 76 41.22 22.86 11.75
C ASN A 76 40.82 21.42 11.47
N GLU A 77 39.62 21.02 11.97
CA GLU A 77 39.06 19.69 11.77
C GLU A 77 38.50 19.48 10.34
N ASP A 78 38.16 20.57 9.65
CA ASP A 78 37.62 20.60 8.30
C ASP A 78 38.66 20.88 7.22
N ILE A 79 39.92 21.09 7.61
CA ILE A 79 41.01 21.34 6.66
C ILE A 79 41.36 20.04 5.94
N ILE A 80 41.16 20.04 4.63
CA ILE A 80 41.49 18.93 3.75
C ILE A 80 42.77 19.25 2.97
N SER A 81 43.77 18.34 3.02
CA SER A 81 44.96 18.47 2.20
C SER A 81 44.56 18.41 0.72
N GLY A 82 44.82 19.51 -0.04
CA GLY A 82 44.41 19.61 -1.45
C GLY A 82 42.96 19.99 -1.68
N GLU A 83 42.27 20.56 -0.65
CA GLU A 83 40.91 21.11 -0.73
C GLU A 83 39.80 20.10 -1.09
N LYS A 84 40.13 18.90 -1.45
CA LYS A 84 39.20 17.84 -1.92
C LYS A 84 39.58 16.50 -1.34
N GLN A 85 38.55 15.72 -0.93
CA GLN A 85 38.81 14.33 -0.55
C GLN A 85 37.60 13.44 -0.91
N LEU A 86 37.93 12.18 -1.21
CA LEU A 86 36.94 11.09 -1.22
C LEU A 86 37.05 10.36 0.12
N TYR A 87 35.91 10.03 0.67
CA TYR A 87 35.86 9.24 1.89
C TYR A 87 34.89 8.08 1.75
N ALA A 88 35.14 7.01 2.47
CA ALA A 88 34.25 5.88 2.62
C ALA A 88 34.12 5.56 4.11
N GLY A 89 32.92 5.24 4.52
CA GLY A 89 32.64 4.93 5.91
C GLY A 89 31.52 3.89 6.04
N VAL A 90 31.38 3.38 7.23
CA VAL A 90 30.33 2.43 7.59
C VAL A 90 29.69 2.90 8.88
N SER A 91 28.34 2.98 8.88
CA SER A 91 27.57 3.29 10.07
C SER A 91 26.89 2.02 10.57
N ILE A 92 27.14 1.70 11.85
CA ILE A 92 26.51 0.55 12.52
C ILE A 92 25.73 1.09 13.72
N PRO A 93 24.39 1.02 13.70
CA PRO A 93 23.57 1.44 14.84
C PRO A 93 23.76 0.45 16.00
N ILE A 94 24.28 0.95 17.11
CA ILE A 94 24.42 0.15 18.34
C ILE A 94 23.17 0.32 19.18
N GLY A 95 22.50 -0.79 19.56
CA GLY A 95 21.29 -0.79 20.36
C GLY A 95 20.02 -0.97 19.53
N ARG A 96 19.11 0.01 19.53
CA ARG A 96 17.75 -0.11 18.96
C ARG A 96 17.69 -0.52 17.47
N GLY A 97 18.70 -0.19 16.69
CA GLY A 97 18.77 -0.55 15.26
C GLY A 97 19.50 -1.86 14.96
N LEU A 98 20.12 -2.52 15.95
CA LEU A 98 20.95 -3.72 15.74
C LEU A 98 20.08 -4.96 15.44
N PHE A 99 19.06 -5.21 16.24
CA PHE A 99 18.21 -6.40 16.14
C PHE A 99 16.96 -6.15 15.27
N THR A 100 16.29 -5.03 15.51
CA THR A 100 15.12 -4.57 14.75
C THR A 100 15.26 -3.09 14.47
N ASP A 101 15.02 -2.69 13.24
CA ASP A 101 14.91 -1.29 12.87
C ASP A 101 13.54 -1.01 12.22
N GLU A 102 13.19 0.25 12.14
CA GLU A 102 11.93 0.72 11.60
C GLU A 102 11.70 0.23 10.15
N ARG A 103 12.76 0.19 9.33
CA ARG A 103 12.71 -0.25 7.92
C ARG A 103 12.32 -1.72 7.79
N ARG A 104 12.99 -2.60 8.55
CA ARG A 104 12.70 -4.05 8.56
C ARG A 104 11.30 -4.32 9.12
N THR A 105 10.91 -3.60 10.16
CA THR A 105 9.58 -3.69 10.74
C THR A 105 8.52 -3.27 9.73
N ALA A 106 8.71 -2.15 9.02
CA ALA A 106 7.78 -1.68 7.99
C ALA A 106 7.60 -2.71 6.87
N VAL A 107 8.69 -3.31 6.37
CA VAL A 107 8.58 -4.37 5.34
C VAL A 107 7.84 -5.61 5.87
N ASN A 108 8.08 -6.02 7.10
CA ASN A 108 7.39 -7.17 7.68
C ASN A 108 5.89 -6.88 7.90
N GLN A 109 5.55 -5.67 8.36
CA GLN A 109 4.15 -5.23 8.48
C GLN A 109 3.45 -5.20 7.12
N ALA A 110 4.11 -4.66 6.09
CA ALA A 110 3.56 -4.63 4.73
C ALA A 110 3.33 -6.05 4.16
N ARG A 111 4.21 -7.01 4.47
CA ARG A 111 3.99 -8.42 4.10
C ARG A 111 2.78 -9.02 4.80
N MET A 112 2.66 -8.83 6.12
CA MET A 112 1.48 -9.29 6.87
C MET A 112 0.19 -8.65 6.35
N PHE A 113 0.23 -7.37 6.00
CA PHE A 113 -0.91 -6.69 5.38
C PHE A 113 -1.29 -7.32 4.03
N SER A 114 -0.30 -7.71 3.22
CA SER A 114 -0.54 -8.41 1.96
C SER A 114 -1.22 -9.78 2.16
N ASP A 115 -0.82 -10.52 3.18
CA ASP A 115 -1.45 -11.81 3.51
C ASP A 115 -2.90 -11.63 3.98
N ILE A 116 -3.15 -10.61 4.80
CA ILE A 116 -4.51 -10.22 5.24
C ILE A 116 -5.36 -9.82 4.04
N ALA A 117 -4.84 -8.98 3.14
CA ALA A 117 -5.56 -8.53 1.95
C ALA A 117 -5.96 -9.71 1.03
N ALA A 118 -5.08 -10.71 0.88
CA ALA A 118 -5.39 -11.92 0.13
C ALA A 118 -6.52 -12.74 0.78
N ALA A 119 -6.52 -12.87 2.10
CA ALA A 119 -7.58 -13.56 2.83
C ALA A 119 -8.92 -12.80 2.75
N ASP A 120 -8.89 -11.47 2.87
CA ASP A 120 -10.08 -10.63 2.74
C ASP A 120 -10.65 -10.65 1.32
N GLN A 121 -9.83 -10.76 0.29
CA GLN A 121 -10.29 -10.94 -1.08
C GLN A 121 -11.15 -12.20 -1.22
N VAL A 122 -10.68 -13.34 -0.70
CA VAL A 122 -11.43 -14.60 -0.72
C VAL A 122 -12.74 -14.48 0.07
N LYS A 123 -12.70 -13.83 1.23
CA LYS A 123 -13.89 -13.59 2.07
C LYS A 123 -14.95 -12.75 1.35
N ILE A 124 -14.54 -11.69 0.65
CA ILE A 124 -15.44 -10.83 -0.13
C ILE A 124 -16.08 -11.62 -1.26
N ILE A 125 -15.31 -12.42 -2.02
CA ILE A 125 -15.84 -13.26 -3.09
C ILE A 125 -16.87 -14.26 -2.56
N ASN A 126 -16.57 -14.96 -1.47
CA ASN A 126 -17.48 -15.91 -0.84
C ASN A 126 -18.77 -15.24 -0.34
N LYS A 127 -18.67 -14.02 0.20
CA LYS A 127 -19.83 -13.23 0.60
C LYS A 127 -20.74 -12.90 -0.59
N ILE A 128 -20.17 -12.45 -1.71
CA ILE A 128 -20.92 -12.14 -2.93
C ILE A 128 -21.64 -13.38 -3.45
N LEU A 129 -20.97 -14.53 -3.47
CA LEU A 129 -21.58 -15.78 -3.90
C LEU A 129 -22.75 -16.19 -2.99
N LEU A 130 -22.57 -16.03 -1.68
CA LEU A 130 -23.64 -16.32 -0.71
C LEU A 130 -24.84 -15.38 -0.88
N ASP A 131 -24.60 -14.10 -1.05
CA ASP A 131 -25.65 -13.09 -1.22
C ASP A 131 -26.41 -13.34 -2.54
N ALA A 132 -25.69 -13.61 -3.64
CA ALA A 132 -26.30 -13.98 -4.92
C ALA A 132 -27.13 -15.27 -4.83
N ALA A 133 -26.69 -16.26 -4.07
CA ALA A 133 -27.46 -17.49 -3.84
C ALA A 133 -28.75 -17.22 -3.04
N LYS A 134 -28.71 -16.35 -2.03
CA LYS A 134 -29.90 -15.94 -1.28
C LYS A 134 -30.89 -15.22 -2.17
N ASP A 135 -30.43 -14.23 -2.93
CA ASP A 135 -31.29 -13.46 -3.86
C ASP A 135 -31.94 -14.39 -4.89
N TYR A 136 -31.21 -15.39 -5.40
CA TYR A 136 -31.76 -16.39 -6.29
C TYR A 136 -32.90 -17.19 -5.65
N TRP A 137 -32.74 -17.65 -4.40
CA TRP A 137 -33.80 -18.42 -3.70
C TRP A 137 -34.98 -17.54 -3.33
N GLU A 138 -34.80 -16.29 -2.99
CA GLU A 138 -35.88 -15.32 -2.77
C GLU A 138 -36.66 -15.06 -4.05
N TRP A 139 -35.97 -14.86 -5.17
CA TRP A 139 -36.60 -14.72 -6.47
C TRP A 139 -37.38 -16.00 -6.85
N TYR A 140 -36.77 -17.19 -6.67
CA TYR A 140 -37.43 -18.45 -6.96
C TYR A 140 -38.71 -18.65 -6.13
N TYR A 141 -38.66 -18.33 -4.86
CA TYR A 141 -39.83 -18.36 -3.97
C TYR A 141 -40.93 -17.41 -4.45
N ALA A 142 -40.62 -16.17 -4.74
CA ALA A 142 -41.56 -15.18 -5.23
C ALA A 142 -42.18 -15.61 -6.58
N TYR A 143 -41.40 -16.17 -7.48
CA TYR A 143 -41.87 -16.71 -8.75
C TYR A 143 -42.85 -17.87 -8.56
N TYR A 144 -42.57 -18.75 -7.62
CA TYR A 144 -43.50 -19.85 -7.30
C TYR A 144 -44.81 -19.36 -6.70
N GLN A 145 -44.76 -18.40 -5.80
CA GLN A 145 -45.95 -17.74 -5.23
C GLN A 145 -46.80 -17.08 -6.32
N TYR A 146 -46.16 -16.37 -7.24
CA TYR A 146 -46.87 -15.78 -8.39
C TYR A 146 -47.54 -16.83 -9.24
N ARG A 147 -46.91 -17.95 -9.57
CA ARG A 147 -47.49 -19.03 -10.33
C ARG A 147 -48.70 -19.66 -9.62
N LEU A 148 -48.58 -19.93 -8.32
CA LEU A 148 -49.68 -20.49 -7.53
C LEU A 148 -50.86 -19.53 -7.48
N SER A 149 -50.65 -18.24 -7.25
CA SER A 149 -51.70 -17.23 -7.24
C SER A 149 -52.40 -17.13 -8.60
N THR A 150 -51.66 -17.16 -9.70
CA THR A 150 -52.20 -17.14 -11.05
C THR A 150 -53.10 -18.38 -11.31
N GLN A 151 -52.65 -19.56 -10.89
CA GLN A 151 -53.45 -20.79 -11.00
C GLN A 151 -54.72 -20.71 -10.15
N ALA A 152 -54.63 -20.19 -8.92
CA ALA A 152 -55.77 -20.02 -8.04
C ALA A 152 -56.83 -19.07 -8.63
N VAL A 153 -56.42 -17.95 -9.23
CA VAL A 153 -57.31 -17.02 -9.94
C VAL A 153 -58.01 -17.73 -11.11
N THR A 154 -57.27 -18.47 -11.94
CA THR A 154 -57.84 -19.22 -13.06
C THR A 154 -58.89 -20.23 -12.61
N ILE A 155 -58.63 -20.96 -11.51
CA ILE A 155 -59.60 -21.92 -10.94
C ILE A 155 -60.81 -21.20 -10.39
N ALA A 156 -60.64 -20.08 -9.69
CA ALA A 156 -61.72 -19.27 -9.16
C ALA A 156 -62.61 -18.73 -10.27
N ASP A 157 -62.04 -18.24 -11.37
CA ASP A 157 -62.78 -17.78 -12.54
C ASP A 157 -63.59 -18.91 -13.20
N GLU A 158 -63.01 -20.11 -13.33
CA GLU A 158 -63.76 -21.28 -13.83
C GLU A 158 -64.93 -21.68 -12.94
N ILE A 159 -64.73 -21.69 -11.62
CA ILE A 159 -65.79 -22.00 -10.65
C ILE A 159 -66.88 -20.95 -10.74
N PHE A 160 -66.51 -19.67 -10.74
CA PHE A 160 -67.47 -18.58 -10.88
C PHE A 160 -68.35 -18.69 -12.15
N ARG A 161 -67.68 -18.95 -13.29
CA ARG A 161 -68.33 -19.14 -14.58
C ARG A 161 -69.32 -20.32 -14.55
N ARG A 162 -68.93 -21.46 -13.97
CA ARG A 162 -69.79 -22.64 -13.84
C ARG A 162 -71.02 -22.36 -12.97
N ILE A 163 -70.85 -21.66 -11.85
CA ILE A 163 -71.96 -21.28 -10.96
C ILE A 163 -72.93 -20.35 -11.68
N THR A 164 -72.45 -19.35 -12.41
CA THR A 164 -73.29 -18.39 -13.15
C THR A 164 -74.15 -19.11 -14.20
N ILE A 165 -73.57 -20.04 -14.96
CA ILE A 165 -74.30 -20.84 -15.96
C ILE A 165 -75.39 -21.70 -15.30
N ASN A 166 -75.09 -22.29 -14.14
CA ASN A 166 -76.12 -23.13 -13.44
C ASN A 166 -77.21 -22.31 -12.78
N LEU A 167 -77.03 -21.01 -12.56
CA LEU A 167 -78.11 -20.12 -12.03
C LEU A 167 -78.97 -19.55 -13.12
N GLU A 168 -78.61 -19.54 -14.38
CA GLU A 168 -79.35 -19.08 -15.54
C GLU A 168 -80.16 -20.18 -16.20
N GLN A 169 -80.08 -21.43 -15.77
CA GLN A 169 -80.88 -22.57 -16.15
C GLN A 169 -82.01 -22.81 -15.13
#